data_9e0b27c3295cc33c311da50644a560f4
#
_entry.id   9e0b27c3295cc33c311da50644a560f4
#
_cell.length_a   1.000
_cell.length_b   1.000
_cell.length_c   1.000
_cell.angle_alpha   90.00
_cell.angle_beta   90.00
_cell.angle_gamma   90.00
#
_symmetry.space_group_name_H-M   'P 1'
#
loop_
_entity.id
_entity.type
_entity.pdbx_description
1 polymer ?
#
loop_
_entity_poly.entity_id
_entity_poly.type
_entity_poly.pdbx_seq_one_letter_code
_entity_poly.pdbx_strand_id
1 'polypeptide(L)'
;MKFLTILIASYLSWSLTCSAIPQNFGGNLFGATFEPRTINDDFTENLIAASAWINNKLPGTWKSIPSLDEDEVKILNVNPIIFGQHSSSVYANEEKGKLKSISILYLDSGKFFNRRTISNKSQDIKSLKREFKKTYDLIESTINKTLYKYTKSSPKESFVGQTDFLRNNYNDYEFGDLTLRVSAKNGHNICLIIMRSADVSKTYLSSKTSKLIKRERRKELQQNVQMQENGDIKINGIPMFRQGQRPYCAISTLGMATHYLGLRLGADALAAGARFRYINTAKGSKMLDLYRAAAEESDAILQRGRSFDFERAQKYLEKGFPIVVWRRYSHERNLLHNAAAQGTKLPESTPNDRITWPTAKDAPGHASVITGFNKKTGEVIFMESWGEHARNKRMRAEELEATSYATFYFKI
;
A
#
# COMPACT_ATOMS: atom_id res chain seq x y z
N MET A 1 -34.87 3.52 32.28
CA MET A 1 -33.44 3.50 32.70
C MET A 1 -32.61 2.29 32.28
N LYS A 2 -33.16 1.14 31.92
CA LYS A 2 -32.37 -0.03 31.47
C LYS A 2 -31.91 0.02 30.00
N PHE A 3 -32.55 0.79 29.14
CA PHE A 3 -32.15 0.94 27.73
C PHE A 3 -30.95 1.86 27.50
N LEU A 4 -30.72 2.82 28.36
CA LEU A 4 -29.61 3.78 28.22
C LEU A 4 -28.26 3.18 28.62
N THR A 5 -28.27 2.20 29.54
CA THR A 5 -27.04 1.54 30.01
C THR A 5 -26.48 0.55 28.98
N ILE A 6 -27.33 -0.06 28.17
CA ILE A 6 -26.90 -1.00 27.09
C ILE A 6 -26.27 -0.24 25.92
N LEU A 7 -26.74 0.97 25.61
CA LEU A 7 -26.17 1.80 24.55
C LEU A 7 -24.76 2.33 24.93
N ILE A 8 -24.55 2.68 26.21
CA ILE A 8 -23.23 3.17 26.68
C ILE A 8 -22.21 2.03 26.74
N ALA A 9 -22.62 0.83 27.13
CA ALA A 9 -21.73 -0.34 27.11
C ALA A 9 -21.31 -0.77 25.70
N SER A 10 -22.20 -0.67 24.71
CA SER A 10 -21.90 -0.93 23.33
C SER A 10 -20.99 0.16 22.71
N TYR A 11 -21.11 1.42 23.13
CA TYR A 11 -20.26 2.53 22.69
C TYR A 11 -18.82 2.40 23.21
N LEU A 12 -18.64 2.00 24.47
CA LEU A 12 -17.30 1.77 25.06
C LEU A 12 -16.61 0.54 24.50
N SER A 13 -17.35 -0.52 24.15
CA SER A 13 -16.76 -1.70 23.51
C SER A 13 -16.34 -1.44 22.06
N TRP A 14 -17.04 -0.54 21.35
CA TRP A 14 -16.72 -0.19 19.96
C TRP A 14 -15.53 0.76 19.84
N SER A 15 -15.32 1.65 20.79
CA SER A 15 -14.11 2.51 20.81
C SER A 15 -12.84 1.71 21.10
N LEU A 16 -12.94 0.59 21.78
CA LEU A 16 -11.82 -0.36 22.00
C LEU A 16 -11.63 -1.34 20.84
N THR A 17 -12.68 -1.65 20.06
CA THR A 17 -12.60 -2.57 18.92
C THR A 17 -12.17 -1.93 17.61
N CYS A 18 -12.25 -0.60 17.45
CA CYS A 18 -11.64 0.09 16.31
C CYS A 18 -10.11 0.07 16.35
N SER A 19 -9.49 -0.20 17.49
CA SER A 19 -8.06 -0.44 17.63
C SER A 19 -7.66 -1.91 17.50
N ALA A 20 -8.61 -2.84 17.37
CA ALA A 20 -8.40 -4.28 17.41
C ALA A 20 -9.00 -5.00 16.19
N ILE A 21 -8.76 -4.50 14.99
CA ILE A 21 -8.88 -5.37 13.82
C ILE A 21 -7.55 -6.12 13.73
N PRO A 22 -7.51 -7.45 13.93
CA PRO A 22 -6.29 -8.23 13.75
C PRO A 22 -5.93 -8.16 12.27
N GLN A 23 -4.89 -7.42 11.95
CA GLN A 23 -4.46 -7.29 10.57
C GLN A 23 -2.96 -7.46 10.51
N ASN A 24 -2.62 -8.62 10.06
CA ASN A 24 -1.29 -8.97 9.66
C ASN A 24 -1.10 -8.53 8.22
N PHE A 25 -0.37 -7.45 8.07
CA PHE A 25 0.10 -7.03 6.77
C PHE A 25 1.61 -6.95 6.81
N GLY A 26 2.24 -8.02 6.41
CA GLY A 26 3.58 -7.95 5.86
C GLY A 26 3.55 -7.01 4.67
N GLY A 27 4.60 -6.26 4.47
CA GLY A 27 4.76 -5.17 3.55
C GLY A 27 4.44 -5.40 2.09
N ASN A 28 3.18 -5.60 1.79
CA ASN A 28 2.72 -5.90 0.47
C ASN A 28 1.79 -4.87 -0.10
N LEU A 29 1.91 -4.74 -1.40
CA LEU A 29 1.05 -3.99 -2.27
C LEU A 29 -0.45 -4.30 -2.06
N PHE A 30 -0.80 -5.51 -1.66
CA PHE A 30 -2.17 -6.01 -1.74
C PHE A 30 -2.82 -6.38 -0.40
N GLY A 31 -2.13 -6.23 0.71
CA GLY A 31 -2.70 -6.42 2.05
C GLY A 31 -3.49 -7.72 2.22
N ALA A 32 -2.81 -8.86 2.35
CA ALA A 32 -3.49 -10.12 2.60
C ALA A 32 -4.32 -10.10 3.89
N THR A 33 -5.51 -10.68 3.83
CA THR A 33 -6.43 -10.77 4.97
C THR A 33 -6.17 -11.98 5.85
N PHE A 34 -5.15 -12.77 5.54
CA PHE A 34 -4.87 -14.00 6.25
C PHE A 34 -3.42 -14.05 6.72
N GLU A 35 -3.17 -14.66 7.89
CA GLU A 35 -1.82 -14.91 8.38
C GLU A 35 -1.39 -16.33 8.03
N PRO A 36 -0.32 -16.47 7.23
CA PRO A 36 0.24 -17.77 6.96
C PRO A 36 0.76 -18.41 8.25
N ARG A 37 0.53 -19.73 8.39
CA ARG A 37 1.06 -20.53 9.50
C ARG A 37 2.59 -20.66 9.34
N THR A 38 3.33 -20.36 10.40
CA THR A 38 4.79 -20.60 10.43
C THR A 38 5.06 -22.11 10.51
N ILE A 39 5.94 -22.60 9.64
CA ILE A 39 6.41 -23.99 9.57
C ILE A 39 7.94 -24.02 9.48
N ASN A 40 8.52 -25.17 9.86
CA ASN A 40 9.97 -25.36 9.83
C ASN A 40 10.46 -26.01 8.52
N ASP A 41 9.58 -26.28 7.58
CA ASP A 41 9.97 -26.85 6.28
C ASP A 41 10.80 -25.84 5.48
N ASP A 42 11.88 -26.30 4.89
CA ASP A 42 12.74 -25.49 4.02
C ASP A 42 12.24 -25.56 2.57
N PHE A 43 11.80 -24.43 2.05
CA PHE A 43 11.27 -24.31 0.69
C PHE A 43 12.30 -23.78 -0.33
N THR A 44 13.54 -23.60 0.08
CA THR A 44 14.56 -22.99 -0.80
C THR A 44 14.65 -23.71 -2.14
N GLU A 45 14.92 -25.03 -2.12
CA GLU A 45 15.10 -25.83 -3.35
C GLU A 45 13.85 -25.81 -4.22
N ASN A 46 12.68 -25.88 -3.61
CA ASN A 46 11.41 -25.89 -4.33
C ASN A 46 11.13 -24.56 -5.06
N LEU A 47 11.55 -23.43 -4.48
CA LEU A 47 11.32 -22.11 -5.07
C LEU A 47 12.31 -21.78 -6.20
N ILE A 48 13.54 -22.33 -6.15
CA ILE A 48 14.55 -22.12 -7.19
C ILE A 48 14.53 -23.20 -8.28
N ALA A 49 13.77 -24.29 -8.07
CA ALA A 49 13.68 -25.38 -9.03
C ALA A 49 13.12 -24.92 -10.40
N ALA A 50 13.68 -25.43 -11.48
CA ALA A 50 13.26 -25.12 -12.84
C ALA A 50 11.74 -25.34 -13.08
N SER A 51 11.13 -26.34 -12.41
CA SER A 51 9.70 -26.60 -12.52
C SER A 51 8.81 -25.45 -12.10
N ALA A 52 9.22 -24.67 -11.07
CA ALA A 52 8.48 -23.49 -10.63
C ALA A 52 8.48 -22.40 -11.73
N TRP A 53 9.59 -22.25 -12.44
CA TRP A 53 9.80 -21.15 -13.40
C TRP A 53 9.42 -21.48 -14.84
N ILE A 54 9.53 -22.75 -15.24
CA ILE A 54 9.18 -23.20 -16.61
C ILE A 54 7.69 -23.53 -16.68
N ASN A 55 7.18 -24.26 -15.69
CA ASN A 55 5.84 -24.83 -15.73
C ASN A 55 4.84 -24.08 -14.82
N ASN A 56 5.23 -22.98 -14.18
CA ASN A 56 4.45 -22.25 -13.18
C ASN A 56 3.96 -23.14 -12.02
N LYS A 57 4.69 -24.21 -11.72
CA LYS A 57 4.33 -25.17 -10.67
C LYS A 57 4.92 -24.71 -9.34
N LEU A 58 4.26 -23.75 -8.70
CA LEU A 58 4.68 -23.26 -7.39
C LEU A 58 4.47 -24.32 -6.30
N PRO A 59 5.44 -24.52 -5.38
CA PRO A 59 5.31 -25.45 -4.27
C PRO A 59 4.34 -24.95 -3.22
N GLY A 60 3.63 -25.86 -2.55
CA GLY A 60 2.71 -25.51 -1.45
C GLY A 60 1.35 -25.00 -1.93
N THR A 61 0.57 -24.47 -0.96
CA THR A 61 -0.79 -23.96 -1.21
C THR A 61 -0.76 -22.43 -1.26
N TRP A 62 -1.20 -21.88 -2.36
CA TRP A 62 -1.24 -20.44 -2.60
C TRP A 62 -2.67 -19.93 -2.64
N LYS A 63 -2.87 -18.72 -2.13
CA LYS A 63 -4.13 -18.01 -2.19
C LYS A 63 -3.98 -16.80 -3.08
N SER A 64 -4.83 -16.68 -4.09
CA SER A 64 -4.89 -15.50 -4.95
C SER A 64 -5.35 -14.28 -4.16
N ILE A 65 -4.67 -13.17 -4.41
CA ILE A 65 -5.03 -11.85 -3.90
C ILE A 65 -5.67 -11.10 -5.07
N PRO A 66 -6.86 -10.52 -4.90
CA PRO A 66 -7.47 -9.74 -5.95
C PRO A 66 -6.51 -8.65 -6.44
N SER A 67 -6.14 -8.70 -7.70
CA SER A 67 -5.40 -7.68 -8.43
C SER A 67 -6.26 -7.16 -9.57
N LEU A 68 -6.09 -5.89 -9.94
CA LEU A 68 -6.90 -5.24 -10.97
C LEU A 68 -6.26 -5.25 -12.36
N ASP A 69 -5.01 -5.70 -12.44
CA ASP A 69 -4.29 -5.87 -13.68
C ASP A 69 -4.34 -7.34 -14.13
N GLU A 70 -3.89 -7.63 -15.36
CA GLU A 70 -3.65 -8.99 -15.86
C GLU A 70 -2.59 -9.75 -15.01
N ASP A 71 -2.04 -9.07 -14.00
CA ASP A 71 -1.06 -9.59 -13.06
C ASP A 71 -1.79 -10.23 -11.89
N GLU A 72 -1.61 -11.51 -11.68
CA GLU A 72 -2.10 -12.22 -10.51
C GLU A 72 -1.04 -12.21 -9.41
N VAL A 73 -1.44 -11.84 -8.20
CA VAL A 73 -0.61 -11.96 -6.99
C VAL A 73 -1.15 -13.07 -6.12
N LYS A 74 -0.26 -13.98 -5.74
CA LYS A 74 -0.56 -15.10 -4.86
C LYS A 74 0.26 -15.00 -3.58
N ILE A 75 -0.34 -15.36 -2.45
CA ILE A 75 0.35 -15.48 -1.17
C ILE A 75 0.45 -16.93 -0.77
N LEU A 76 1.63 -17.36 -0.33
CA LEU A 76 1.83 -18.70 0.20
C LEU A 76 1.11 -18.85 1.55
N ASN A 77 0.39 -19.96 1.72
CA ASN A 77 -0.43 -20.23 2.92
C ASN A 77 0.39 -20.58 4.18
N VAL A 78 1.70 -20.59 4.07
CA VAL A 78 2.63 -20.87 5.17
C VAL A 78 3.81 -19.91 5.10
N ASN A 79 4.49 -19.75 6.24
CA ASN A 79 5.75 -19.02 6.38
C ASN A 79 6.89 -20.02 6.61
N PRO A 80 7.49 -20.56 5.53
CA PRO A 80 8.56 -21.55 5.64
C PRO A 80 9.91 -20.92 5.94
N ILE A 81 10.90 -21.78 6.17
CA ILE A 81 12.30 -21.40 6.10
C ILE A 81 12.70 -21.29 4.62
N ILE A 82 13.36 -20.19 4.24
CA ILE A 82 13.89 -19.99 2.89
C ILE A 82 15.29 -19.38 3.05
N PHE A 83 16.28 -19.95 2.41
CA PHE A 83 17.70 -19.59 2.56
C PHE A 83 18.16 -19.49 4.03
N GLY A 84 17.71 -20.44 4.86
CA GLY A 84 18.11 -20.58 6.26
C GLY A 84 17.45 -19.58 7.21
N GLN A 85 16.42 -18.85 6.76
CA GLN A 85 15.67 -17.88 7.57
C GLN A 85 14.15 -18.07 7.44
N HIS A 86 13.43 -17.93 8.57
CA HIS A 86 11.97 -17.89 8.54
C HIS A 86 11.48 -16.69 7.74
N SER A 87 10.63 -16.96 6.76
CA SER A 87 9.91 -15.90 6.03
C SER A 87 8.81 -15.30 6.91
N SER A 88 8.58 -14.02 6.76
CA SER A 88 7.42 -13.32 7.32
C SER A 88 6.21 -13.40 6.40
N SER A 89 6.45 -13.48 5.09
CA SER A 89 5.46 -13.71 4.04
C SER A 89 6.16 -14.02 2.72
N VAL A 90 5.50 -14.76 1.84
CA VAL A 90 6.00 -15.12 0.51
C VAL A 90 4.91 -14.85 -0.52
N TYR A 91 5.26 -14.14 -1.58
CA TYR A 91 4.36 -13.73 -2.65
C TYR A 91 4.89 -14.17 -4.00
N ALA A 92 4.00 -14.63 -4.85
CA ALA A 92 4.29 -14.87 -6.26
C ALA A 92 3.53 -13.83 -7.09
N ASN A 93 4.22 -13.23 -8.06
CA ASN A 93 3.64 -12.33 -9.04
C ASN A 93 3.64 -13.04 -10.39
N GLU A 94 2.46 -13.15 -10.98
CA GLU A 94 2.26 -13.72 -12.31
C GLU A 94 1.75 -12.64 -13.26
N GLU A 95 2.24 -12.64 -14.48
CA GLU A 95 1.78 -11.80 -15.58
C GLU A 95 1.31 -12.70 -16.71
N LYS A 96 0.05 -12.58 -17.12
CA LYS A 96 -0.56 -13.43 -18.17
C LYS A 96 -0.35 -14.93 -17.92
N GLY A 97 -0.53 -15.35 -16.68
CA GLY A 97 -0.37 -16.73 -16.24
C GLY A 97 1.08 -17.23 -16.20
N LYS A 98 2.08 -16.36 -16.31
CA LYS A 98 3.50 -16.73 -16.19
C LYS A 98 4.11 -16.12 -14.94
N LEU A 99 4.80 -16.94 -14.17
CA LEU A 99 5.53 -16.51 -12.98
C LEU A 99 6.62 -15.49 -13.36
N LYS A 100 6.58 -14.31 -12.76
CA LYS A 100 7.52 -13.22 -12.97
C LYS A 100 8.50 -13.06 -11.81
N SER A 101 7.99 -13.15 -10.60
CA SER A 101 8.84 -13.05 -9.41
C SER A 101 8.20 -13.74 -8.20
N ILE A 102 9.07 -14.17 -7.30
CA ILE A 102 8.70 -14.58 -5.95
C ILE A 102 9.37 -13.60 -4.99
N SER A 103 8.56 -12.94 -4.17
CA SER A 103 9.04 -11.98 -3.18
C SER A 103 8.91 -12.57 -1.79
N ILE A 104 10.00 -12.65 -1.05
CA ILE A 104 10.11 -13.22 0.28
C ILE A 104 10.45 -12.09 1.24
N LEU A 105 9.54 -11.76 2.13
CA LEU A 105 9.75 -10.78 3.19
C LEU A 105 10.22 -11.52 4.44
N TYR A 106 11.39 -11.18 4.95
CA TYR A 106 11.93 -11.77 6.18
C TYR A 106 11.67 -10.88 7.38
N LEU A 107 11.89 -9.59 7.24
CA LEU A 107 11.72 -8.62 8.31
C LEU A 107 10.99 -7.37 7.81
N ASP A 108 10.03 -6.93 8.59
CA ASP A 108 9.28 -5.69 8.38
C ASP A 108 9.21 -4.91 9.69
N SER A 109 9.77 -3.71 9.72
CA SER A 109 9.74 -2.84 10.89
C SER A 109 8.32 -2.53 11.36
N GLY A 110 7.36 -2.40 10.43
CA GLY A 110 5.98 -2.15 10.75
C GLY A 110 5.36 -3.24 11.61
N LYS A 111 5.51 -4.47 11.17
CA LYS A 111 5.03 -5.65 11.90
C LYS A 111 5.78 -5.84 13.22
N PHE A 112 7.11 -5.66 13.20
CA PHE A 112 7.95 -5.83 14.37
C PHE A 112 7.58 -4.87 15.51
N PHE A 113 7.55 -3.58 15.24
CA PHE A 113 7.26 -2.57 16.25
C PHE A 113 5.78 -2.60 16.66
N ASN A 114 4.86 -2.79 15.72
CA ASN A 114 3.43 -2.79 16.02
C ASN A 114 3.03 -3.92 16.98
N ARG A 115 3.48 -5.14 16.76
CA ARG A 115 3.23 -6.28 17.65
C ARG A 115 3.75 -6.03 19.07
N ARG A 116 4.96 -5.50 19.21
CA ARG A 116 5.63 -5.32 20.50
C ARG A 116 5.17 -4.10 21.25
N THR A 117 4.79 -3.04 20.54
CA THR A 117 4.23 -1.83 21.16
C THR A 117 2.84 -2.11 21.74
N ILE A 118 2.06 -2.99 21.12
CA ILE A 118 0.74 -3.38 21.63
C ILE A 118 0.85 -4.34 22.81
N SER A 119 1.77 -5.30 22.76
CA SER A 119 1.91 -6.36 23.78
C SER A 119 2.65 -5.91 25.04
N ASN A 120 3.58 -4.95 24.93
CA ASN A 120 4.47 -4.50 26.01
C ASN A 120 4.49 -2.98 26.12
N LYS A 121 3.41 -2.39 26.66
CA LYS A 121 3.30 -0.93 26.87
C LYS A 121 4.42 -0.31 27.73
N SER A 122 5.18 -1.12 28.49
CA SER A 122 6.24 -0.66 29.37
C SER A 122 7.66 -0.85 28.83
N GLN A 123 7.82 -1.46 27.63
CA GLN A 123 9.16 -1.72 27.10
C GLN A 123 9.79 -0.45 26.55
N ASP A 124 11.02 -0.16 26.96
CA ASP A 124 11.79 1.00 26.50
C ASP A 124 12.00 0.97 24.98
N ILE A 125 11.61 2.04 24.32
CA ILE A 125 11.76 2.24 22.86
C ILE A 125 13.21 2.04 22.40
N LYS A 126 14.20 2.42 23.22
CA LYS A 126 15.63 2.21 22.93
C LYS A 126 15.98 0.74 22.89
N SER A 127 15.41 -0.05 23.80
CA SER A 127 15.62 -1.50 23.84
C SER A 127 15.01 -2.16 22.59
N LEU A 128 13.78 -1.81 22.21
CA LEU A 128 13.14 -2.31 20.99
C LEU A 128 13.94 -1.98 19.72
N LYS A 129 14.47 -0.78 19.61
CA LYS A 129 15.33 -0.40 18.47
C LYS A 129 16.61 -1.22 18.41
N ARG A 130 17.25 -1.48 19.57
CA ARG A 130 18.44 -2.33 19.64
C ARG A 130 18.14 -3.76 19.23
N GLU A 131 17.00 -4.30 19.70
CA GLU A 131 16.54 -5.63 19.35
C GLU A 131 16.23 -5.75 17.85
N PHE A 132 15.50 -4.78 17.29
CA PHE A 132 15.26 -4.73 15.84
C PHE A 132 16.56 -4.74 15.05
N LYS A 133 17.53 -3.89 15.45
CA LYS A 133 18.82 -3.83 14.77
C LYS A 133 19.57 -5.16 14.84
N LYS A 134 19.63 -5.80 16.00
CA LYS A 134 20.26 -7.14 16.14
C LYS A 134 19.60 -8.17 15.24
N THR A 135 18.25 -8.19 15.21
CA THR A 135 17.49 -9.10 14.36
C THR A 135 17.74 -8.82 12.88
N TYR A 136 17.78 -7.54 12.51
CA TYR A 136 18.07 -7.11 11.14
C TYR A 136 19.47 -7.57 10.70
N ASP A 137 20.51 -7.25 11.47
CA ASP A 137 21.90 -7.59 11.16
C ASP A 137 22.09 -9.13 11.05
N LEU A 138 21.44 -9.90 11.93
CA LEU A 138 21.48 -11.36 11.91
C LEU A 138 20.84 -11.93 10.65
N ILE A 139 19.64 -11.50 10.31
CA ILE A 139 18.90 -11.99 9.13
C ILE A 139 19.66 -11.63 7.85
N GLU A 140 20.08 -10.36 7.70
CA GLU A 140 20.85 -9.90 6.54
C GLU A 140 22.13 -10.72 6.35
N SER A 141 22.91 -10.89 7.41
CA SER A 141 24.15 -11.69 7.39
C SER A 141 23.87 -13.15 7.01
N THR A 142 22.84 -13.76 7.58
CA THR A 142 22.51 -15.17 7.31
C THR A 142 22.07 -15.38 5.87
N ILE A 143 21.22 -14.49 5.33
CA ILE A 143 20.76 -14.58 3.95
C ILE A 143 21.94 -14.42 3.00
N ASN A 144 22.75 -13.39 3.16
CA ASN A 144 23.91 -13.15 2.28
C ASN A 144 24.89 -14.33 2.31
N LYS A 145 25.18 -14.88 3.48
CA LYS A 145 26.05 -16.05 3.65
C LYS A 145 25.47 -17.28 2.96
N THR A 146 24.16 -17.51 3.10
CA THR A 146 23.50 -18.66 2.50
C THR A 146 23.43 -18.52 0.98
N LEU A 147 23.06 -17.34 0.46
CA LEU A 147 23.06 -17.07 -0.96
C LEU A 147 24.45 -17.28 -1.59
N TYR A 148 25.51 -16.80 -0.94
CA TYR A 148 26.88 -17.06 -1.39
C TYR A 148 27.20 -18.57 -1.46
N LYS A 149 26.74 -19.38 -0.49
CA LYS A 149 26.89 -20.84 -0.54
C LYS A 149 26.19 -21.48 -1.72
N TYR A 150 24.98 -21.00 -2.08
CA TYR A 150 24.21 -21.50 -3.20
C TYR A 150 24.80 -21.08 -4.55
N THR A 151 25.13 -19.82 -4.71
CA THR A 151 25.53 -19.24 -6.00
C THR A 151 27.03 -19.38 -6.28
N LYS A 152 27.84 -19.57 -5.21
CA LYS A 152 29.33 -19.58 -5.27
C LYS A 152 29.92 -18.29 -5.84
N SER A 153 29.16 -17.20 -5.84
CA SER A 153 29.55 -15.91 -6.39
C SER A 153 29.27 -14.78 -5.40
N SER A 154 30.07 -13.73 -5.45
CA SER A 154 29.80 -12.49 -4.74
C SER A 154 28.64 -11.75 -5.39
N PRO A 155 27.82 -11.02 -4.64
CA PRO A 155 26.73 -10.24 -5.20
C PRO A 155 27.23 -9.16 -6.13
N LYS A 156 26.45 -8.86 -7.14
CA LYS A 156 26.59 -7.70 -8.00
C LYS A 156 25.69 -6.59 -7.51
N GLU A 157 26.27 -5.45 -7.19
CA GLU A 157 25.47 -4.30 -6.79
C GLU A 157 24.65 -3.78 -7.97
N SER A 158 23.40 -3.52 -7.72
CA SER A 158 22.46 -2.93 -8.66
C SER A 158 21.56 -1.93 -7.96
N PHE A 159 20.81 -1.14 -8.73
CA PHE A 159 19.81 -0.25 -8.15
C PHE A 159 18.59 -0.17 -9.05
N VAL A 160 17.44 0.14 -8.42
CA VAL A 160 16.17 0.43 -9.10
C VAL A 160 15.64 1.75 -8.59
N GLY A 161 15.05 2.53 -9.46
CA GLY A 161 14.49 3.85 -9.19
C GLY A 161 15.33 4.98 -9.77
N GLN A 162 14.65 6.04 -10.21
CA GLN A 162 15.23 7.21 -10.84
C GLN A 162 15.56 8.28 -9.78
N THR A 163 14.69 8.41 -8.77
CA THR A 163 14.82 9.44 -7.74
C THR A 163 15.71 8.95 -6.60
N ASP A 164 16.62 9.78 -6.11
CA ASP A 164 17.44 9.46 -4.94
C ASP A 164 16.62 9.07 -3.70
N PHE A 165 15.39 9.58 -3.63
CA PHE A 165 14.49 9.36 -2.52
C PHE A 165 13.92 7.93 -2.49
N LEU A 166 13.61 7.36 -3.65
CA LEU A 166 13.05 6.01 -3.80
C LEU A 166 14.05 5.01 -4.37
N ARG A 167 15.22 5.47 -4.83
CA ARG A 167 16.28 4.56 -5.27
C ARG A 167 16.58 3.53 -4.19
N ASN A 168 16.54 2.28 -4.59
CA ASN A 168 16.87 1.16 -3.72
C ASN A 168 18.09 0.41 -4.29
N ASN A 169 19.10 0.20 -3.46
CA ASN A 169 20.25 -0.61 -3.79
C ASN A 169 19.93 -2.06 -3.49
N TYR A 170 20.44 -2.94 -4.33
CA TYR A 170 20.23 -4.37 -4.25
C TYR A 170 21.55 -5.10 -4.39
N ASN A 171 21.65 -6.24 -3.75
CA ASN A 171 22.68 -7.24 -3.97
C ASN A 171 22.07 -8.36 -4.83
N ASP A 172 22.49 -8.46 -6.09
CA ASP A 172 22.02 -9.43 -7.05
C ASP A 172 22.98 -10.63 -7.11
N TYR A 173 22.48 -11.81 -6.81
CA TYR A 173 23.19 -13.08 -6.92
C TYR A 173 22.67 -13.83 -8.14
N GLU A 174 23.55 -14.30 -9.00
CA GLU A 174 23.20 -15.07 -10.20
C GLU A 174 23.14 -16.57 -9.85
N PHE A 175 22.05 -17.24 -10.22
CA PHE A 175 21.85 -18.67 -10.03
C PHE A 175 21.17 -19.28 -11.28
N GLY A 176 21.98 -19.82 -12.20
CA GLY A 176 21.48 -20.25 -13.51
C GLY A 176 20.80 -19.09 -14.24
N ASP A 177 19.55 -19.30 -14.67
CA ASP A 177 18.74 -18.29 -15.34
C ASP A 177 18.02 -17.34 -14.35
N LEU A 178 18.26 -17.49 -13.06
CA LEU A 178 17.61 -16.71 -12.01
C LEU A 178 18.55 -15.65 -11.45
N THR A 179 17.96 -14.53 -11.08
CA THR A 179 18.56 -13.50 -10.21
C THR A 179 17.88 -13.55 -8.85
N LEU A 180 18.69 -13.74 -7.80
CA LEU A 180 18.30 -13.71 -6.40
C LEU A 180 18.67 -12.32 -5.85
N ARG A 181 17.71 -11.41 -5.82
CA ARG A 181 17.90 -9.99 -5.52
C ARG A 181 17.58 -9.70 -4.07
N VAL A 182 18.56 -9.33 -3.28
CA VAL A 182 18.36 -8.93 -1.86
C VAL A 182 18.20 -7.42 -1.77
N SER A 183 17.11 -7.01 -1.15
CA SER A 183 16.88 -5.63 -0.69
C SER A 183 16.95 -5.61 0.83
N ALA A 184 17.97 -4.96 1.36
CA ALA A 184 18.12 -4.75 2.79
C ALA A 184 18.05 -3.25 3.07
N LYS A 185 16.82 -2.72 3.24
CA LYS A 185 16.60 -1.31 3.51
C LYS A 185 16.81 -1.07 5.00
N ASN A 186 17.96 -0.50 5.35
CA ASN A 186 18.41 -0.34 6.74
C ASN A 186 17.35 0.29 7.64
N GLY A 187 17.01 -0.42 8.72
CA GLY A 187 16.03 0.00 9.71
C GLY A 187 14.57 -0.12 9.26
N HIS A 188 14.26 -0.78 8.13
CA HIS A 188 12.89 -0.94 7.64
C HIS A 188 12.51 -2.37 7.27
N ASN A 189 13.16 -2.96 6.29
CA ASN A 189 12.82 -4.32 5.85
C ASN A 189 14.01 -5.05 5.26
N ILE A 190 13.87 -6.38 5.18
CA ILE A 190 14.75 -7.27 4.42
C ILE A 190 13.84 -8.13 3.54
N CYS A 191 14.07 -8.06 2.24
CA CYS A 191 13.31 -8.77 1.23
C CYS A 191 14.27 -9.45 0.25
N LEU A 192 13.96 -10.69 -0.14
CA LEU A 192 14.59 -11.38 -1.24
C LEU A 192 13.58 -11.52 -2.37
N ILE A 193 13.98 -11.17 -3.58
CA ILE A 193 13.17 -11.32 -4.79
C ILE A 193 13.87 -12.32 -5.70
N ILE A 194 13.19 -13.40 -6.03
CA ILE A 194 13.65 -14.37 -7.03
C ILE A 194 12.95 -14.06 -8.33
N MET A 195 13.68 -13.91 -9.41
CA MET A 195 13.13 -13.64 -10.73
C MET A 195 14.04 -14.20 -11.82
N ARG A 196 13.55 -14.34 -13.04
CA ARG A 196 14.42 -14.64 -14.17
C ARG A 196 15.35 -13.48 -14.44
N SER A 197 16.60 -13.73 -14.78
CA SER A 197 17.58 -12.69 -15.08
C SER A 197 17.15 -11.78 -16.25
N ALA A 198 16.39 -12.32 -17.19
CA ALA A 198 15.79 -11.57 -18.29
C ALA A 198 14.64 -10.61 -17.85
N ASP A 199 14.03 -10.86 -16.69
CA ASP A 199 12.93 -10.03 -16.15
C ASP A 199 13.44 -8.94 -15.18
N VAL A 200 14.75 -8.84 -14.94
CA VAL A 200 15.36 -7.83 -14.06
C VAL A 200 15.14 -6.44 -14.65
N SER A 201 14.39 -5.61 -13.91
CA SER A 201 14.09 -4.23 -14.31
C SER A 201 14.97 -3.23 -13.56
N LYS A 202 15.27 -2.11 -14.22
CA LYS A 202 15.91 -0.92 -13.63
C LYS A 202 14.92 0.16 -13.20
N THR A 203 13.63 -0.06 -13.44
CA THR A 203 12.56 0.86 -13.10
C THR A 203 11.47 0.16 -12.29
N TYR A 204 10.76 0.93 -11.50
CA TYR A 204 9.56 0.47 -10.79
C TYR A 204 8.30 0.48 -11.66
N LEU A 205 8.34 0.99 -12.87
CA LEU A 205 7.19 0.94 -13.76
C LEU A 205 6.89 -0.51 -14.18
N SER A 206 5.60 -0.83 -14.31
CA SER A 206 5.18 -2.12 -14.86
C SER A 206 5.72 -2.32 -16.28
N SER A 207 5.88 -3.58 -16.67
CA SER A 207 6.35 -3.92 -18.03
C SER A 207 5.49 -3.32 -19.13
N LYS A 208 4.18 -3.22 -18.90
CA LYS A 208 3.23 -2.57 -19.81
C LYS A 208 3.49 -1.06 -19.84
N THR A 209 3.46 -0.42 -18.69
CA THR A 209 3.58 1.05 -18.59
C THR A 209 4.91 1.57 -19.12
N SER A 210 6.01 0.86 -18.88
CA SER A 210 7.36 1.26 -19.32
C SER A 210 7.54 1.27 -20.84
N LYS A 211 6.67 0.58 -21.59
CA LYS A 211 6.68 0.52 -23.05
C LYS A 211 5.80 1.55 -23.73
N LEU A 212 4.90 2.20 -22.98
CA LEU A 212 3.94 3.14 -23.53
C LEU A 212 4.50 4.57 -23.51
N ILE A 213 4.28 5.32 -24.58
CA ILE A 213 4.52 6.76 -24.58
C ILE A 213 3.43 7.49 -23.78
N LYS A 214 3.71 8.71 -23.32
CA LYS A 214 2.77 9.50 -22.49
C LYS A 214 1.37 9.66 -23.11
N ARG A 215 1.28 9.79 -24.42
CA ARG A 215 -0.01 9.91 -25.14
C ARG A 215 -0.86 8.65 -25.00
N GLU A 216 -0.24 7.48 -25.14
CA GLU A 216 -0.92 6.18 -25.04
C GLU A 216 -1.35 5.92 -23.59
N ARG A 217 -0.49 6.21 -22.62
CA ARG A 217 -0.83 6.11 -21.19
C ARG A 217 -2.03 6.98 -20.85
N ARG A 218 -2.08 8.24 -21.32
CA ARG A 218 -3.25 9.11 -21.09
C ARG A 218 -4.53 8.51 -21.67
N LYS A 219 -4.45 7.95 -22.89
CA LYS A 219 -5.59 7.30 -23.53
C LYS A 219 -6.09 6.09 -22.72
N GLU A 220 -5.18 5.23 -22.25
CA GLU A 220 -5.55 4.09 -21.40
C GLU A 220 -6.20 4.54 -20.09
N LEU A 221 -5.63 5.54 -19.40
CA LEU A 221 -6.20 6.06 -18.17
C LEU A 221 -7.60 6.65 -18.39
N GLN A 222 -7.81 7.34 -19.51
CA GLN A 222 -9.12 7.89 -19.85
C GLN A 222 -10.16 6.81 -20.17
N GLN A 223 -9.75 5.67 -20.74
CA GLN A 223 -10.64 4.52 -20.99
C GLN A 223 -11.16 3.86 -19.70
N ASN A 224 -10.47 4.07 -18.58
CA ASN A 224 -10.92 3.58 -17.27
C ASN A 224 -12.02 4.47 -16.65
N VAL A 225 -12.33 5.61 -17.25
CA VAL A 225 -13.39 6.49 -16.77
C VAL A 225 -14.74 6.00 -17.28
N GLN A 226 -15.66 5.77 -16.39
CA GLN A 226 -17.02 5.33 -16.70
C GLN A 226 -18.02 6.38 -16.23
N MET A 227 -18.97 6.72 -17.09
CA MET A 227 -20.15 7.49 -16.75
C MET A 227 -21.30 6.52 -16.49
N GLN A 228 -21.95 6.66 -15.35
CA GLN A 228 -23.10 5.83 -14.95
C GLN A 228 -24.41 6.60 -15.19
N GLU A 229 -25.51 5.87 -15.31
CA GLU A 229 -26.85 6.46 -15.58
C GLU A 229 -27.30 7.43 -14.47
N ASN A 230 -26.90 7.19 -13.22
CA ASN A 230 -27.18 8.08 -12.09
C ASN A 230 -26.38 9.41 -12.15
N GLY A 231 -25.50 9.58 -13.14
CA GLY A 231 -24.65 10.75 -13.30
C GLY A 231 -23.29 10.68 -12.60
N ASP A 232 -22.94 9.53 -12.02
CA ASP A 232 -21.61 9.30 -11.48
C ASP A 232 -20.59 9.18 -12.60
N ILE A 233 -19.47 9.86 -12.43
CA ILE A 233 -18.25 9.68 -13.23
C ILE A 233 -17.20 9.05 -12.31
N LYS A 234 -16.71 7.86 -12.66
CA LYS A 234 -15.79 7.08 -11.83
C LYS A 234 -14.61 6.57 -12.62
N ILE A 235 -13.45 6.56 -11.98
CA ILE A 235 -12.26 5.86 -12.45
C ILE A 235 -12.30 4.43 -11.91
N ASN A 236 -12.26 3.45 -12.78
CA ASN A 236 -12.12 2.05 -12.44
C ASN A 236 -10.64 1.62 -12.41
N GLY A 237 -10.37 0.47 -11.82
CA GLY A 237 -9.04 -0.11 -11.85
C GLY A 237 -8.08 0.42 -10.78
N ILE A 238 -8.50 1.32 -9.88
CA ILE A 238 -7.65 1.75 -8.76
C ILE A 238 -7.58 0.64 -7.72
N PRO A 239 -6.38 0.10 -7.39
CA PRO A 239 -6.23 -1.00 -6.44
C PRO A 239 -6.58 -0.58 -5.02
N MET A 240 -7.03 -1.54 -4.21
CA MET A 240 -7.28 -1.35 -2.79
C MET A 240 -6.09 -1.83 -1.97
N PHE A 241 -5.31 -0.90 -1.42
CA PHE A 241 -4.23 -1.21 -0.49
C PHE A 241 -4.70 -1.02 0.94
N ARG A 242 -4.71 -2.09 1.72
CA ARG A 242 -5.09 -2.01 3.12
C ARG A 242 -3.91 -1.55 3.97
N GLN A 243 -4.10 -0.50 4.77
CA GLN A 243 -3.07 -0.06 5.71
C GLN A 243 -2.92 -0.95 6.94
N GLY A 244 -3.95 -1.73 7.27
CA GLY A 244 -3.99 -2.53 8.48
C GLY A 244 -4.03 -1.65 9.73
N GLN A 245 -3.38 -2.11 10.80
CA GLN A 245 -3.23 -1.35 12.05
C GLN A 245 -2.12 -0.29 11.97
N ARG A 246 -1.46 -0.17 10.82
CA ARG A 246 -0.36 0.79 10.63
C ARG A 246 -0.92 2.17 10.32
N PRO A 247 -0.31 3.25 10.83
CA PRO A 247 -0.72 4.62 10.50
C PRO A 247 -0.29 5.01 9.08
N TYR A 248 -0.64 4.18 8.10
CA TYR A 248 -0.19 4.25 6.70
C TYR A 248 -1.23 4.86 5.75
N CYS A 249 -2.26 5.54 6.25
CA CYS A 249 -3.29 6.09 5.37
C CYS A 249 -2.70 6.91 4.19
N ALA A 250 -1.78 7.83 4.46
CA ALA A 250 -1.14 8.65 3.42
C ALA A 250 -0.19 7.85 2.51
N ILE A 251 0.46 6.81 3.03
CA ILE A 251 1.35 5.93 2.27
C ILE A 251 0.54 4.98 1.39
N SER A 252 -0.49 4.35 1.95
CA SER A 252 -1.33 3.40 1.22
C SER A 252 -2.14 4.10 0.12
N THR A 253 -2.69 5.30 0.38
CA THR A 253 -3.40 6.07 -0.65
C THR A 253 -2.48 6.55 -1.76
N LEU A 254 -1.24 6.96 -1.42
CA LEU A 254 -0.22 7.23 -2.44
C LEU A 254 0.06 5.98 -3.26
N GLY A 255 0.29 4.84 -2.60
CA GLY A 255 0.52 3.55 -3.26
C GLY A 255 -0.63 3.18 -4.20
N MET A 256 -1.90 3.33 -3.78
CA MET A 256 -3.07 3.07 -4.61
C MET A 256 -3.08 3.95 -5.88
N ALA A 257 -2.87 5.25 -5.72
CA ALA A 257 -2.86 6.19 -6.83
C ALA A 257 -1.69 5.93 -7.80
N THR A 258 -0.47 5.74 -7.28
CA THR A 258 0.71 5.55 -8.12
C THR A 258 0.79 4.15 -8.73
N HIS A 259 0.27 3.12 -8.05
CA HIS A 259 0.16 1.79 -8.64
C HIS A 259 -0.80 1.79 -9.84
N TYR A 260 -1.93 2.48 -9.73
CA TYR A 260 -2.83 2.70 -10.86
C TYR A 260 -2.13 3.42 -12.02
N LEU A 261 -1.21 4.33 -11.72
CA LEU A 261 -0.36 4.97 -12.72
C LEU A 261 0.81 4.08 -13.21
N GLY A 262 0.88 2.83 -12.79
CA GLY A 262 1.86 1.85 -13.25
C GLY A 262 3.08 1.65 -12.36
N LEU A 263 3.19 2.34 -11.22
CA LEU A 263 4.32 2.20 -10.29
C LEU A 263 4.16 0.95 -9.42
N ARG A 264 5.12 0.05 -9.46
CA ARG A 264 5.12 -1.22 -8.70
C ARG A 264 5.99 -1.13 -7.45
N LEU A 265 5.60 -0.22 -6.52
CA LEU A 265 6.23 -0.10 -5.20
C LEU A 265 5.25 -0.47 -4.09
N GLY A 266 5.68 -1.33 -3.17
CA GLY A 266 4.92 -1.69 -1.98
C GLY A 266 4.84 -0.57 -0.95
N ALA A 267 3.83 -0.64 -0.07
CA ALA A 267 3.64 0.33 1.01
C ALA A 267 4.87 0.43 1.92
N ASP A 268 5.59 -0.68 2.16
CA ASP A 268 6.79 -0.66 3.00
C ASP A 268 7.98 0.01 2.32
N ALA A 269 8.14 -0.17 1.02
CA ALA A 269 9.17 0.53 0.26
C ALA A 269 8.91 2.05 0.27
N LEU A 270 7.64 2.45 0.11
CA LEU A 270 7.22 3.85 0.21
C LEU A 270 7.42 4.40 1.63
N ALA A 271 7.07 3.61 2.68
CA ALA A 271 7.29 3.99 4.07
C ALA A 271 8.77 4.16 4.40
N ALA A 272 9.60 3.26 3.90
CA ALA A 272 11.05 3.34 4.05
C ALA A 272 11.61 4.59 3.36
N GLY A 273 11.15 4.89 2.13
CA GLY A 273 11.48 6.13 1.42
C GLY A 273 11.10 7.38 2.22
N ALA A 274 9.90 7.42 2.79
CA ALA A 274 9.44 8.50 3.67
C ALA A 274 10.21 8.60 5.00
N ARG A 275 11.07 7.65 5.30
CA ARG A 275 11.70 7.50 6.63
C ARG A 275 10.65 7.46 7.75
N PHE A 276 9.54 6.77 7.47
CA PHE A 276 8.41 6.69 8.37
C PHE A 276 8.78 5.90 9.62
N ARG A 277 8.54 6.48 10.80
CA ARG A 277 8.87 5.87 12.09
C ARG A 277 7.60 5.50 12.83
N TYR A 278 7.34 4.23 12.98
CA TYR A 278 6.16 3.70 13.68
C TYR A 278 5.99 4.19 15.11
N ILE A 279 7.11 4.38 15.79
CA ILE A 279 7.11 4.66 17.24
C ILE A 279 6.81 6.14 17.52
N ASN A 280 7.04 7.03 16.58
CA ASN A 280 6.96 8.48 16.78
C ASN A 280 6.05 9.14 15.75
N THR A 281 4.88 8.62 15.49
CA THR A 281 3.95 9.21 14.51
C THR A 281 4.67 9.75 13.25
N ALA A 282 4.01 10.36 12.32
CA ALA A 282 4.63 10.94 11.13
C ALA A 282 5.61 12.11 11.38
N LYS A 283 5.92 12.43 12.65
CA LYS A 283 6.83 13.51 13.02
C LYS A 283 8.24 13.20 12.50
N GLY A 284 8.73 14.04 11.58
CA GLY A 284 10.02 13.87 10.91
C GLY A 284 10.01 12.96 9.69
N SER A 285 8.84 12.46 9.24
CA SER A 285 8.74 11.79 7.95
C SER A 285 8.76 12.80 6.80
N LYS A 286 9.36 12.38 5.68
CA LYS A 286 9.46 13.19 4.47
C LYS A 286 8.31 12.89 3.50
N MET A 287 7.07 13.01 3.99
CA MET A 287 5.89 12.61 3.22
C MET A 287 5.70 13.40 1.92
N LEU A 288 5.95 14.71 1.92
CA LEU A 288 5.82 15.52 0.70
C LEU A 288 6.89 15.16 -0.34
N ASP A 289 8.11 14.89 0.11
CA ASP A 289 9.20 14.45 -0.77
C ASP A 289 8.89 13.07 -1.34
N LEU A 290 8.30 12.17 -0.52
CA LEU A 290 7.81 10.87 -0.99
C LEU A 290 6.79 11.02 -2.11
N TYR A 291 5.78 11.90 -1.95
CA TYR A 291 4.75 12.11 -2.97
C TYR A 291 5.34 12.63 -4.29
N ARG A 292 6.33 13.54 -4.22
CA ARG A 292 7.04 14.04 -5.40
C ARG A 292 7.84 12.92 -6.07
N ALA A 293 8.62 12.18 -5.29
CA ALA A 293 9.43 11.09 -5.80
C ALA A 293 8.58 9.98 -6.41
N ALA A 294 7.46 9.61 -5.78
CA ALA A 294 6.55 8.59 -6.32
C ALA A 294 5.85 9.04 -7.61
N ALA A 295 5.53 10.33 -7.74
CA ALA A 295 5.01 10.88 -9.00
C ALA A 295 6.08 10.81 -10.09
N GLU A 296 7.31 11.23 -9.81
CA GLU A 296 8.44 11.19 -10.74
C GLU A 296 8.77 9.76 -11.18
N GLU A 297 8.82 8.80 -10.24
CA GLU A 297 8.98 7.37 -10.56
C GLU A 297 7.82 6.81 -11.41
N SER A 298 6.64 7.41 -11.32
CA SER A 298 5.48 7.10 -12.17
C SER A 298 5.52 7.83 -13.51
N ASP A 299 6.57 8.58 -13.82
CA ASP A 299 6.65 9.50 -14.97
C ASP A 299 5.46 10.47 -15.03
N ALA A 300 5.02 10.93 -13.85
CA ALA A 300 3.94 11.88 -13.65
C ALA A 300 4.44 13.18 -13.00
N ILE A 301 3.72 14.26 -13.26
CA ILE A 301 3.92 15.56 -12.60
C ILE A 301 2.96 15.63 -11.41
N LEU A 302 3.46 15.97 -10.23
CA LEU A 302 2.67 16.24 -9.05
C LEU A 302 2.37 17.73 -8.92
N GLN A 303 1.09 18.07 -8.79
CA GLN A 303 0.65 19.40 -8.42
C GLN A 303 -0.04 19.34 -7.06
N ARG A 304 0.34 20.24 -6.15
CA ARG A 304 -0.23 20.32 -4.79
C ARG A 304 -1.17 21.51 -4.68
N GLY A 305 -2.39 21.28 -4.14
CA GLY A 305 -3.31 22.28 -3.62
C GLY A 305 -3.29 22.34 -2.09
N ARG A 306 -3.73 23.45 -1.51
CA ARG A 306 -3.93 23.58 -0.05
C ARG A 306 -5.19 22.85 0.41
N SER A 307 -6.30 23.08 -0.30
CA SER A 307 -7.58 22.43 -0.09
C SER A 307 -8.01 21.68 -1.35
N PHE A 308 -9.02 20.87 -1.23
CA PHE A 308 -9.71 20.28 -2.36
C PHE A 308 -10.44 21.39 -3.14
N ASP A 309 -10.51 21.26 -4.44
CA ASP A 309 -11.18 22.16 -5.37
C ASP A 309 -11.99 21.25 -6.31
N PHE A 310 -13.31 21.34 -6.21
CA PHE A 310 -14.21 20.42 -6.91
C PHE A 310 -14.16 20.60 -8.43
N GLU A 311 -14.13 21.83 -8.93
CA GLU A 311 -14.07 22.09 -10.37
C GLU A 311 -12.75 21.60 -10.98
N ARG A 312 -11.67 21.83 -10.28
CA ARG A 312 -10.36 21.33 -10.69
C ARG A 312 -10.34 19.80 -10.67
N ALA A 313 -10.90 19.19 -9.62
CA ALA A 313 -10.93 17.75 -9.47
C ALA A 313 -11.69 17.07 -10.60
N GLN A 314 -12.84 17.60 -11.02
CA GLN A 314 -13.59 17.09 -12.17
C GLN A 314 -12.70 16.95 -13.42
N LYS A 315 -11.93 18.01 -13.74
CA LYS A 315 -11.04 18.02 -14.91
C LYS A 315 -9.95 16.95 -14.89
N TYR A 316 -9.50 16.53 -13.68
CA TYR A 316 -8.52 15.46 -13.52
C TYR A 316 -9.18 14.08 -13.59
N LEU A 317 -10.30 13.91 -12.89
CA LEU A 317 -11.04 12.65 -12.85
C LEU A 317 -11.61 12.24 -14.20
N GLU A 318 -12.11 13.19 -14.99
CA GLU A 318 -12.58 12.97 -16.38
C GLU A 318 -11.46 12.49 -17.31
N LYS A 319 -10.20 12.78 -16.99
CA LYS A 319 -9.03 12.30 -17.72
C LYS A 319 -8.46 10.99 -17.17
N GLY A 320 -9.10 10.42 -16.16
CA GLY A 320 -8.66 9.18 -15.52
C GLY A 320 -7.50 9.36 -14.53
N PHE A 321 -7.28 10.57 -14.00
CA PHE A 321 -6.25 10.81 -12.98
C PHE A 321 -6.85 10.81 -11.57
N PRO A 322 -6.51 9.85 -10.71
CA PRO A 322 -6.96 9.85 -9.32
C PRO A 322 -6.30 10.99 -8.55
N ILE A 323 -6.96 11.43 -7.48
CA ILE A 323 -6.50 12.54 -6.64
C ILE A 323 -6.34 12.01 -5.22
N VAL A 324 -5.21 12.31 -4.56
CA VAL A 324 -5.06 12.01 -3.14
C VAL A 324 -5.33 13.27 -2.33
N VAL A 325 -6.17 13.15 -1.30
CA VAL A 325 -6.52 14.27 -0.42
C VAL A 325 -6.18 13.92 1.03
N TRP A 326 -5.49 14.83 1.69
CA TRP A 326 -5.34 14.80 3.15
C TRP A 326 -6.41 15.70 3.76
N ARG A 327 -7.23 15.11 4.59
CA ARG A 327 -8.39 15.77 5.22
C ARG A 327 -8.46 15.48 6.70
N ARG A 328 -9.22 16.26 7.41
CA ARG A 328 -9.62 15.99 8.77
C ARG A 328 -10.73 14.95 8.79
N TYR A 329 -10.76 14.16 9.83
CA TYR A 329 -11.59 12.97 9.95
C TYR A 329 -12.42 13.04 11.23
N SER A 330 -13.68 12.60 11.16
CA SER A 330 -14.48 12.23 12.32
C SER A 330 -15.16 10.89 12.09
N HIS A 331 -15.33 10.14 13.18
CA HIS A 331 -15.98 8.82 13.10
C HIS A 331 -17.46 8.94 12.70
N GLU A 332 -18.14 9.95 13.23
CA GLU A 332 -19.56 10.21 12.92
C GLU A 332 -19.77 10.47 11.42
N ARG A 333 -19.00 11.39 10.85
CA ARG A 333 -19.07 11.66 9.40
C ARG A 333 -18.71 10.43 8.58
N ASN A 334 -17.76 9.65 9.04
CA ASN A 334 -17.38 8.41 8.36
C ASN A 334 -18.53 7.39 8.27
N LEU A 335 -19.39 7.30 9.28
CA LEU A 335 -20.59 6.44 9.24
C LEU A 335 -21.55 6.91 8.14
N LEU A 336 -21.78 8.21 8.02
CA LEU A 336 -22.61 8.79 6.95
C LEU A 336 -22.02 8.52 5.57
N HIS A 337 -20.70 8.68 5.40
CA HIS A 337 -20.02 8.39 4.14
C HIS A 337 -20.10 6.91 3.74
N ASN A 338 -20.06 5.99 4.72
CA ASN A 338 -20.25 4.57 4.49
C ASN A 338 -21.70 4.24 4.10
N ALA A 339 -22.68 4.83 4.79
CA ALA A 339 -24.10 4.67 4.47
C ALA A 339 -24.41 5.18 3.05
N ALA A 340 -23.80 6.30 2.66
CA ALA A 340 -23.94 6.85 1.32
C ALA A 340 -23.34 5.93 0.23
N ALA A 341 -22.28 5.17 0.53
CA ALA A 341 -21.77 4.13 -0.37
C ALA A 341 -22.79 3.02 -0.64
N GLN A 342 -23.74 2.82 0.27
CA GLN A 342 -24.81 1.83 0.19
C GLN A 342 -26.15 2.42 -0.34
N GLY A 343 -26.11 3.66 -0.84
CA GLY A 343 -27.27 4.33 -1.43
C GLY A 343 -28.08 5.25 -0.50
N THR A 344 -27.66 5.41 0.75
CA THR A 344 -28.29 6.38 1.65
C THR A 344 -27.97 7.81 1.16
N LYS A 345 -29.00 8.66 1.08
CA LYS A 345 -28.79 10.06 0.69
C LYS A 345 -27.97 10.81 1.75
N LEU A 346 -26.95 11.51 1.31
CA LEU A 346 -26.20 12.42 2.19
C LEU A 346 -27.07 13.57 2.67
N PRO A 347 -26.88 14.05 3.91
CA PRO A 347 -27.53 15.25 4.40
C PRO A 347 -27.27 16.44 3.48
N GLU A 348 -28.19 17.39 3.44
CA GLU A 348 -27.96 18.67 2.80
C GLU A 348 -26.96 19.49 3.61
N SER A 349 -26.12 20.28 2.94
CA SER A 349 -25.11 21.14 3.59
C SER A 349 -25.73 22.34 4.28
N THR A 350 -26.67 22.10 5.21
CA THR A 350 -27.27 23.14 6.03
C THR A 350 -26.28 23.66 7.08
N PRO A 351 -26.50 24.83 7.70
CA PRO A 351 -25.66 25.30 8.81
C PRO A 351 -25.51 24.27 9.92
N ASN A 352 -26.59 23.53 10.26
CA ASN A 352 -26.57 22.49 11.28
C ASN A 352 -25.75 21.27 10.87
N ASP A 353 -25.77 20.85 9.60
CA ASP A 353 -24.89 19.79 9.11
C ASP A 353 -23.42 20.22 9.15
N ARG A 354 -23.12 21.45 8.73
CA ARG A 354 -21.74 21.99 8.66
C ARG A 354 -21.04 22.06 10.01
N ILE A 355 -21.79 22.23 11.13
CA ILE A 355 -21.23 22.20 12.48
C ILE A 355 -20.63 20.84 12.81
N THR A 356 -21.12 19.75 12.21
CA THR A 356 -20.61 18.38 12.42
C THR A 356 -19.33 18.07 11.62
N TRP A 357 -18.95 18.95 10.71
CA TRP A 357 -17.76 18.73 9.88
C TRP A 357 -16.48 18.89 10.70
N PRO A 358 -15.50 17.98 10.56
CA PRO A 358 -14.26 18.03 11.34
C PRO A 358 -13.31 19.11 10.79
N THR A 359 -13.63 20.38 11.00
CA THR A 359 -12.80 21.51 10.52
C THR A 359 -11.74 21.97 11.50
N ALA A 360 -11.81 21.54 12.77
CA ALA A 360 -10.85 21.90 13.81
C ALA A 360 -9.42 21.46 13.45
N LYS A 361 -8.42 22.30 13.75
CA LYS A 361 -7.02 22.04 13.37
C LYS A 361 -6.43 20.80 14.04
N ASP A 362 -6.91 20.44 15.21
CA ASP A 362 -6.52 19.29 16.03
C ASP A 362 -7.31 18.01 15.72
N ALA A 363 -8.34 18.10 14.88
CA ALA A 363 -9.06 16.91 14.43
C ALA A 363 -8.11 15.93 13.74
N PRO A 364 -8.29 14.60 13.93
CA PRO A 364 -7.44 13.58 13.35
C PRO A 364 -7.28 13.74 11.83
N GLY A 365 -6.05 13.62 11.34
CA GLY A 365 -5.75 13.64 9.90
C GLY A 365 -5.95 12.26 9.28
N HIS A 366 -6.51 12.24 8.08
CA HIS A 366 -6.66 11.03 7.27
C HIS A 366 -6.40 11.32 5.80
N ALA A 367 -6.05 10.28 5.03
CA ALA A 367 -5.83 10.39 3.59
C ALA A 367 -6.83 9.50 2.84
N SER A 368 -7.38 10.03 1.76
CA SER A 368 -8.35 9.36 0.89
C SER A 368 -7.94 9.50 -0.58
N VAL A 369 -8.31 8.54 -1.43
CA VAL A 369 -8.19 8.65 -2.89
C VAL A 369 -9.54 9.01 -3.46
N ILE A 370 -9.64 10.14 -4.13
CA ILE A 370 -10.83 10.53 -4.87
C ILE A 370 -10.80 9.81 -6.21
N THR A 371 -11.83 9.04 -6.48
CA THR A 371 -11.95 8.15 -7.63
C THR A 371 -13.07 8.55 -8.57
N GLY A 372 -13.91 9.50 -8.18
CA GLY A 372 -15.02 9.97 -9.01
C GLY A 372 -15.80 11.12 -8.38
N PHE A 373 -16.85 11.50 -9.06
CA PHE A 373 -17.75 12.56 -8.64
C PHE A 373 -19.13 12.41 -9.28
N ASN A 374 -20.11 13.11 -8.72
CA ASN A 374 -21.41 13.33 -9.33
C ASN A 374 -21.71 14.83 -9.34
N LYS A 375 -21.73 15.43 -10.54
CA LYS A 375 -21.95 16.87 -10.70
C LYS A 375 -23.37 17.28 -10.32
N LYS A 376 -24.36 16.41 -10.56
CA LYS A 376 -25.78 16.72 -10.29
C LYS A 376 -26.06 16.81 -8.78
N THR A 377 -25.43 15.93 -7.99
CA THR A 377 -25.61 15.89 -6.52
C THR A 377 -24.56 16.69 -5.76
N GLY A 378 -23.49 17.18 -6.43
CA GLY A 378 -22.37 17.87 -5.77
C GLY A 378 -21.54 16.95 -4.87
N GLU A 379 -21.47 15.66 -5.20
CA GLU A 379 -20.78 14.66 -4.39
C GLU A 379 -19.45 14.24 -5.00
N VAL A 380 -18.50 13.90 -4.15
CA VAL A 380 -17.27 13.20 -4.51
C VAL A 380 -17.37 11.74 -4.09
N ILE A 381 -16.78 10.87 -4.93
CA ILE A 381 -16.69 9.44 -4.70
C ILE A 381 -15.24 9.14 -4.38
N PHE A 382 -15.02 8.45 -3.27
CA PHE A 382 -13.67 8.21 -2.78
C PHE A 382 -13.50 6.83 -2.16
N MET A 383 -12.25 6.43 -1.96
CA MET A 383 -11.89 5.21 -1.27
C MET A 383 -10.82 5.47 -0.23
N GLU A 384 -10.79 4.62 0.78
CA GLU A 384 -9.83 4.67 1.87
C GLU A 384 -9.10 3.33 2.01
N SER A 385 -7.92 3.37 2.58
CA SER A 385 -7.03 2.21 2.72
C SER A 385 -7.45 1.21 3.81
N TRP A 386 -8.76 1.01 4.01
CA TRP A 386 -9.31 0.12 5.04
C TRP A 386 -9.86 -1.21 4.50
N GLY A 387 -9.88 -1.39 3.20
CA GLY A 387 -10.37 -2.58 2.53
C GLY A 387 -11.57 -2.33 1.64
N GLU A 388 -12.11 -3.37 1.02
CA GLU A 388 -13.15 -3.26 0.00
C GLU A 388 -14.43 -2.56 0.49
N HIS A 389 -14.78 -2.69 1.76
CA HIS A 389 -15.91 -1.99 2.36
C HIS A 389 -15.74 -0.45 2.40
N ALA A 390 -14.52 0.04 2.22
CA ALA A 390 -14.21 1.46 2.18
C ALA A 390 -14.06 2.01 0.74
N ARG A 391 -14.49 1.23 -0.26
CA ARG A 391 -14.57 1.62 -1.66
C ARG A 391 -15.91 2.33 -1.95
N ASN A 392 -15.89 3.28 -2.88
CA ASN A 392 -17.08 4.02 -3.32
C ASN A 392 -17.81 4.82 -2.22
N LYS A 393 -17.10 5.21 -1.17
CA LYS A 393 -17.65 6.14 -0.16
C LYS A 393 -18.00 7.47 -0.82
N ARG A 394 -18.94 8.18 -0.23
CA ARG A 394 -19.42 9.44 -0.76
C ARG A 394 -19.43 10.52 0.31
N MET A 395 -19.11 11.75 -0.09
CA MET A 395 -19.32 12.95 0.74
C MET A 395 -19.68 14.15 -0.16
N ARG A 396 -20.23 15.19 0.42
CA ARG A 396 -20.41 16.45 -0.28
C ARG A 396 -19.06 17.05 -0.66
N ALA A 397 -18.96 17.62 -1.86
CA ALA A 397 -17.74 18.31 -2.28
C ALA A 397 -17.39 19.47 -1.33
N GLU A 398 -18.38 20.23 -0.89
CA GLU A 398 -18.23 21.31 0.10
C GLU A 398 -17.64 20.83 1.43
N GLU A 399 -18.05 19.65 1.93
CA GLU A 399 -17.47 19.05 3.14
C GLU A 399 -15.99 18.73 2.93
N LEU A 400 -15.65 18.17 1.79
CA LEU A 400 -14.25 17.85 1.48
C LEU A 400 -13.41 19.11 1.31
N GLU A 401 -13.93 20.16 0.68
CA GLU A 401 -13.28 21.46 0.57
C GLU A 401 -12.98 22.08 1.94
N ALA A 402 -13.97 22.04 2.84
CA ALA A 402 -13.84 22.59 4.19
C ALA A 402 -12.89 21.78 5.09
N THR A 403 -12.81 20.49 4.92
CA THR A 403 -12.05 19.60 5.82
C THR A 403 -10.67 19.25 5.31
N SER A 404 -10.38 19.40 4.00
CA SER A 404 -9.08 19.11 3.42
C SER A 404 -8.03 20.18 3.74
N TYR A 405 -6.75 19.75 3.82
CA TYR A 405 -5.62 20.65 4.07
C TYR A 405 -4.42 20.40 3.15
N ALA A 406 -4.49 19.35 2.31
CA ALA A 406 -3.58 19.15 1.20
C ALA A 406 -4.23 18.26 0.14
N THR A 407 -4.07 18.61 -1.13
CA THR A 407 -4.58 17.85 -2.27
C THR A 407 -3.45 17.64 -3.26
N PHE A 408 -3.36 16.43 -3.79
CA PHE A 408 -2.31 15.98 -4.68
C PHE A 408 -2.91 15.51 -5.99
N TYR A 409 -2.64 16.23 -7.06
CA TYR A 409 -3.08 15.96 -8.41
C TYR A 409 -1.92 15.38 -9.21
N PHE A 410 -2.11 14.17 -9.76
CA PHE A 410 -1.12 13.54 -10.65
C PHE A 410 -1.49 13.82 -12.11
N LYS A 411 -0.49 14.07 -12.95
CA LYS A 411 -0.68 14.31 -14.38
C LYS A 411 0.46 13.68 -15.15
N ILE A 412 0.15 12.88 -16.14
CA ILE A 412 1.12 12.29 -17.09
C ILE A 412 1.26 13.20 -18.32
#